data_3d6d595b7957313efef06b06808e7052
#
_entry.id   3d6d595b7957313efef06b06808e7052
#
_cell.length_a   1.000
_cell.length_b   1.000
_cell.length_c   1.000
_cell.angle_alpha   90.00
_cell.angle_beta   90.00
_cell.angle_gamma   90.00
#
_symmetry.space_group_name_H-M   'P 1'
#
loop_
_entity.id
_entity.type
_entity.pdbx_description
1 polymer ?
#
loop_
_entity_poly.entity_id
_entity_poly.type
_entity_poly.pdbx_seq_one_letter_code
_entity_poly.pdbx_strand_id
1 'polypeptide(L)'
;MNRLLHRAVPVLEWTGWKITKVERGYCESVLPLSVPTTNQHGTHQAALISLSADYTGGMALTTLLTGVPLTGIHRGHPNRSASLWLASMDVKYENPSTSHLRGVCRIDAKTAERIKSRYFGGRIVLVTLTVEFFSEDNERVAVAEMKYFAQATSQLLRDREDGQRSSLSKLNLKKSARIIAGLRAQRSRQEGQWICREDGIKIRIDGGHDMFAAGTHGLLQAERLQKVLPQLQSMVAARTINADDVLRSMPEVEQLVMLGAGLDMRPLRLSNHLKGATVFEIDLPEMLTERQHVIQRMDKQIGGTHQTPERYQIAADFLRCDVGSKLRDHFAFSQTAATLVIYEGCSMYFEHEQNVRLLSSVMRSLKNPASRLWLDCVTPAVIHANTGDPNIHAFVDQMEMIGEKFIYGPTDIAGFLVECGVKLDKFVTAGNVLDDDDPTLAEYRFVTACRDSVDLESDPA
;
A
#
# COMPACT_ATOMS: atom_id res chain seq x y z
N MET A 1 20.71 -7.77 -19.12
CA MET A 1 20.83 -7.17 -17.77
C MET A 1 20.44 -5.70 -17.80
N ASN A 2 21.14 -4.81 -18.51
CA ASN A 2 20.80 -3.37 -18.54
C ASN A 2 19.32 -3.09 -18.87
N ARG A 3 18.73 -3.76 -19.89
CA ARG A 3 17.31 -3.60 -20.23
C ARG A 3 16.34 -3.92 -19.07
N LEU A 4 16.67 -4.90 -18.25
CA LEU A 4 15.85 -5.24 -17.08
C LEU A 4 15.99 -4.20 -15.98
N LEU A 5 17.21 -3.72 -15.72
CA LEU A 5 17.47 -2.64 -14.78
C LEU A 5 16.76 -1.35 -15.21
N HIS A 6 16.85 -0.96 -16.47
CA HIS A 6 16.22 0.23 -17.01
C HIS A 6 14.69 0.17 -16.88
N ARG A 7 14.06 -0.98 -17.16
CA ARG A 7 12.62 -1.17 -16.94
C ARG A 7 12.22 -1.08 -15.46
N ALA A 8 13.04 -1.63 -14.56
CA ALA A 8 12.75 -1.62 -13.13
C ALA A 8 13.03 -0.25 -12.49
N VAL A 9 13.99 0.49 -13.03
CA VAL A 9 14.48 1.77 -12.51
C VAL A 9 14.64 2.76 -13.66
N PRO A 10 13.55 3.41 -14.10
CA PRO A 10 13.55 4.26 -15.31
C PRO A 10 14.57 5.40 -15.30
N VAL A 11 14.97 5.92 -14.14
CA VAL A 11 16.00 6.95 -14.04
C VAL A 11 17.36 6.48 -14.55
N LEU A 12 17.67 5.18 -14.50
CA LEU A 12 18.90 4.63 -15.05
C LEU A 12 18.89 4.66 -16.58
N GLU A 13 17.72 4.43 -17.20
CA GLU A 13 17.55 4.58 -18.64
C GLU A 13 17.67 6.05 -19.07
N TRP A 14 16.95 6.92 -18.35
CA TRP A 14 16.97 8.36 -18.61
C TRP A 14 18.38 8.97 -18.53
N THR A 15 19.19 8.53 -17.57
CA THR A 15 20.59 8.98 -17.40
C THR A 15 21.57 8.28 -18.35
N GLY A 16 21.15 7.22 -19.04
CA GLY A 16 22.03 6.39 -19.85
C GLY A 16 23.01 5.53 -19.04
N TRP A 17 22.82 5.47 -17.71
CA TRP A 17 23.65 4.62 -16.85
C TRP A 17 23.57 3.16 -17.27
N LYS A 18 24.73 2.48 -17.31
CA LYS A 18 24.79 1.06 -17.68
C LYS A 18 25.93 0.33 -17.02
N ILE A 19 25.71 -0.95 -16.75
CA ILE A 19 26.77 -1.88 -16.34
C ILE A 19 27.60 -2.25 -17.58
N THR A 20 28.91 -2.11 -17.47
CA THR A 20 29.88 -2.52 -18.51
C THR A 20 30.52 -3.85 -18.19
N LYS A 21 30.74 -4.15 -16.90
CA LYS A 21 31.29 -5.41 -16.43
C LYS A 21 30.71 -5.83 -15.13
N VAL A 22 30.40 -7.13 -14.97
CA VAL A 22 29.95 -7.71 -13.71
C VAL A 22 30.52 -9.11 -13.52
N GLU A 23 31.15 -9.33 -12.38
CA GLU A 23 31.70 -10.60 -11.95
C GLU A 23 31.39 -10.81 -10.47
N ARG A 24 31.72 -11.95 -9.91
CA ARG A 24 31.45 -12.26 -8.51
C ARG A 24 32.20 -11.30 -7.58
N GLY A 25 31.49 -10.46 -6.84
CA GLY A 25 32.05 -9.42 -5.96
C GLY A 25 32.62 -8.21 -6.72
N TYR A 26 32.28 -8.04 -7.99
CA TYR A 26 32.75 -6.94 -8.80
C TYR A 26 31.65 -6.39 -9.72
N CYS A 27 31.58 -5.08 -9.80
CA CYS A 27 30.74 -4.38 -10.77
C CYS A 27 31.46 -3.14 -11.30
N GLU A 28 31.38 -2.96 -12.60
CA GLU A 28 31.80 -1.75 -13.30
C GLU A 28 30.61 -1.17 -14.07
N SER A 29 30.44 0.12 -13.98
CA SER A 29 29.37 0.86 -14.62
C SER A 29 29.89 2.11 -15.32
N VAL A 30 29.08 2.67 -16.21
CA VAL A 30 29.33 3.96 -16.85
C VAL A 30 28.12 4.85 -16.65
N LEU A 31 28.37 6.08 -16.15
CA LEU A 31 27.46 7.19 -16.16
C LEU A 31 27.92 8.17 -17.25
N PRO A 32 27.20 8.28 -18.38
CA PRO A 32 27.62 9.18 -19.47
C PRO A 32 27.43 10.63 -19.08
N LEU A 33 28.34 11.50 -19.48
CA LEU A 33 28.11 12.94 -19.46
C LEU A 33 27.24 13.31 -20.66
N SER A 34 26.05 13.80 -20.39
CA SER A 34 25.04 14.13 -21.38
C SER A 34 24.14 15.25 -20.86
N VAL A 35 23.31 15.83 -21.69
CA VAL A 35 22.42 16.92 -21.29
C VAL A 35 21.61 16.58 -20.01
N PRO A 36 20.95 15.42 -19.88
CA PRO A 36 20.18 15.10 -18.66
C PRO A 36 21.07 14.82 -17.43
N THR A 37 22.36 14.54 -17.58
CA THR A 37 23.25 14.23 -16.45
C THR A 37 24.13 15.42 -16.04
N THR A 38 24.10 16.53 -16.80
CA THR A 38 24.96 17.70 -16.62
C THR A 38 24.30 18.75 -15.73
N ASN A 39 25.06 19.42 -14.89
CA ASN A 39 24.67 20.62 -14.15
C ASN A 39 25.04 21.90 -14.91
N GLN A 40 24.75 23.08 -14.32
CA GLN A 40 25.05 24.40 -14.91
C GLN A 40 26.54 24.67 -15.16
N HIS A 41 27.46 23.89 -14.60
CA HIS A 41 28.90 24.01 -14.76
C HIS A 41 29.48 23.06 -15.83
N GLY A 42 28.64 22.33 -16.53
CA GLY A 42 29.08 21.33 -17.51
C GLY A 42 29.66 20.05 -16.91
N THR A 43 29.47 19.81 -15.60
CA THR A 43 29.90 18.60 -14.89
C THR A 43 28.69 17.73 -14.53
N HIS A 44 28.90 16.49 -14.12
CA HIS A 44 27.80 15.65 -13.66
C HIS A 44 27.08 16.26 -12.43
N GLN A 45 25.77 16.08 -12.37
CA GLN A 45 25.01 16.36 -11.14
C GLN A 45 25.45 15.41 -10.04
N ALA A 46 25.77 15.90 -8.86
CA ALA A 46 26.22 15.13 -7.70
C ALA A 46 25.26 14.00 -7.33
N ALA A 47 23.94 14.27 -7.40
CA ALA A 47 22.91 13.27 -7.13
C ALA A 47 22.97 12.06 -8.07
N LEU A 48 23.41 12.23 -9.32
CA LEU A 48 23.52 11.13 -10.29
C LEU A 48 24.78 10.30 -10.09
N ILE A 49 25.86 10.91 -9.58
CA ILE A 49 27.05 10.17 -9.14
C ILE A 49 26.68 9.29 -7.93
N SER A 50 25.90 9.83 -6.99
CA SER A 50 25.39 9.08 -5.83
C SER A 50 24.45 7.94 -6.25
N LEU A 51 23.57 8.17 -7.20
CA LEU A 51 22.72 7.13 -7.80
C LEU A 51 23.55 6.03 -8.45
N SER A 52 24.57 6.41 -9.23
CA SER A 52 25.49 5.46 -9.88
C SER A 52 26.26 4.64 -8.84
N ALA A 53 26.67 5.24 -7.72
CA ALA A 53 27.35 4.55 -6.63
C ALA A 53 26.46 3.46 -6.01
N ASP A 54 25.20 3.79 -5.72
CA ASP A 54 24.25 2.83 -5.13
C ASP A 54 24.07 1.60 -6.03
N TYR A 55 23.79 1.81 -7.31
CA TYR A 55 23.59 0.68 -8.22
C TYR A 55 24.87 -0.10 -8.52
N THR A 56 26.03 0.56 -8.57
CA THR A 56 27.31 -0.12 -8.80
C THR A 56 27.70 -0.99 -7.59
N GLY A 57 27.63 -0.44 -6.38
CA GLY A 57 27.91 -1.17 -5.14
C GLY A 57 26.89 -2.28 -4.85
N GLY A 58 25.59 -1.97 -5.01
CA GLY A 58 24.52 -2.94 -4.82
C GLY A 58 24.63 -4.13 -5.78
N MET A 59 25.01 -3.89 -7.04
CA MET A 59 25.21 -4.95 -8.03
C MET A 59 26.41 -5.83 -7.68
N ALA A 60 27.53 -5.26 -7.25
CA ALA A 60 28.68 -6.04 -6.80
C ALA A 60 28.30 -6.95 -5.62
N LEU A 61 27.54 -6.43 -4.65
CA LEU A 61 27.07 -7.19 -3.49
C LEU A 61 26.13 -8.32 -3.86
N THR A 62 25.14 -8.06 -4.72
CA THR A 62 24.16 -9.08 -5.15
C THR A 62 24.80 -10.28 -5.82
N THR A 63 25.89 -10.10 -6.55
CA THR A 63 26.62 -11.22 -7.18
C THR A 63 27.22 -12.21 -6.18
N LEU A 64 27.51 -11.76 -4.98
CA LEU A 64 27.99 -12.61 -3.88
C LEU A 64 26.87 -13.38 -3.19
N LEU A 65 25.70 -12.76 -3.07
CA LEU A 65 24.60 -13.29 -2.26
C LEU A 65 23.85 -14.41 -2.97
N THR A 66 23.58 -14.24 -4.27
CA THR A 66 22.69 -15.13 -5.01
C THR A 66 23.31 -15.61 -6.33
N GLY A 67 24.41 -15.02 -6.77
CA GLY A 67 24.99 -15.24 -8.10
C GLY A 67 24.15 -14.66 -9.24
N VAL A 68 23.04 -13.97 -8.94
CA VAL A 68 22.17 -13.30 -9.91
C VAL A 68 22.20 -11.80 -9.68
N PRO A 69 22.77 -11.01 -10.57
CA PRO A 69 22.97 -9.57 -10.38
C PRO A 69 21.69 -8.74 -10.17
N LEU A 70 20.54 -9.27 -10.54
CA LEU A 70 19.24 -8.57 -10.47
C LEU A 70 18.35 -9.02 -9.30
N THR A 71 18.91 -9.71 -8.33
CA THR A 71 18.17 -10.15 -7.17
C THR A 71 17.67 -8.96 -6.37
N GLY A 72 16.43 -8.97 -5.94
CA GLY A 72 15.74 -7.83 -5.34
C GLY A 72 14.87 -7.06 -6.33
N ILE A 73 15.15 -7.17 -7.63
CA ILE A 73 14.28 -6.72 -8.72
C ILE A 73 13.46 -7.91 -9.25
N HIS A 74 13.95 -9.13 -9.04
CA HIS A 74 13.27 -10.34 -9.45
C HIS A 74 12.05 -10.65 -8.58
N ARG A 75 10.93 -10.73 -9.26
CA ARG A 75 9.70 -11.38 -8.82
C ARG A 75 9.90 -12.91 -8.85
N GLY A 76 10.92 -13.42 -8.18
CA GLY A 76 11.25 -14.84 -8.15
C GLY A 76 11.20 -15.36 -6.72
N HIS A 77 10.98 -16.64 -6.58
CA HIS A 77 10.82 -17.37 -5.31
C HIS A 77 11.55 -16.74 -4.12
N PRO A 78 10.85 -16.46 -2.99
CA PRO A 78 11.43 -15.87 -1.78
C PRO A 78 12.72 -16.57 -1.32
N ASN A 79 12.81 -17.87 -1.57
CA ASN A 79 13.96 -18.71 -1.21
C ASN A 79 15.24 -18.48 -2.05
N ARG A 80 15.17 -17.67 -3.11
CA ARG A 80 16.32 -17.38 -4.00
C ARG A 80 16.61 -15.89 -4.15
N SER A 81 15.91 -15.03 -3.41
CA SER A 81 16.09 -13.58 -3.50
C SER A 81 16.74 -13.02 -2.24
N ALA A 82 17.51 -11.94 -2.41
CA ALA A 82 18.04 -11.14 -1.34
C ALA A 82 17.23 -9.85 -1.20
N SER A 83 16.89 -9.50 0.02
CA SER A 83 16.44 -8.16 0.39
C SER A 83 17.69 -7.32 0.62
N LEU A 84 17.85 -6.26 -0.18
CA LEU A 84 19.02 -5.38 -0.17
C LEU A 84 18.56 -3.93 -0.08
N TRP A 85 19.12 -3.18 0.85
CA TRP A 85 18.88 -1.74 1.01
C TRP A 85 20.16 -1.00 1.31
N LEU A 86 20.27 0.20 0.74
CA LEU A 86 21.27 1.18 1.15
C LEU A 86 20.85 1.78 2.49
N ALA A 87 21.68 1.64 3.51
CA ALA A 87 21.43 2.15 4.86
C ALA A 87 21.99 3.56 5.07
N SER A 88 23.18 3.83 4.51
CA SER A 88 23.79 5.16 4.48
C SER A 88 24.80 5.27 3.35
N MET A 89 25.12 6.49 2.98
CA MET A 89 26.07 6.82 1.93
C MET A 89 26.83 8.07 2.30
N ASP A 90 28.14 8.06 2.07
CA ASP A 90 29.03 9.22 2.10
C ASP A 90 29.75 9.31 0.76
N VAL A 91 29.71 10.48 0.11
CA VAL A 91 30.35 10.69 -1.19
C VAL A 91 31.30 11.87 -1.11
N LYS A 92 32.57 11.62 -1.43
CA LYS A 92 33.60 12.65 -1.56
C LYS A 92 33.86 12.91 -3.02
N TYR A 93 33.74 14.16 -3.43
CA TYR A 93 34.04 14.65 -4.77
C TYR A 93 35.44 15.24 -4.73
N GLU A 94 36.36 14.67 -5.52
CA GLU A 94 37.77 15.06 -5.50
C GLU A 94 38.11 15.96 -6.70
N ASN A 95 37.50 15.70 -7.84
CA ASN A 95 37.74 16.46 -9.08
C ASN A 95 36.43 16.74 -9.85
N PRO A 96 36.39 17.81 -10.66
CA PRO A 96 35.26 18.04 -11.55
C PRO A 96 35.06 16.89 -12.54
N SER A 97 33.82 16.46 -12.72
CA SER A 97 33.46 15.38 -13.63
C SER A 97 33.09 15.93 -14.99
N THR A 98 34.05 16.05 -15.90
CA THR A 98 33.91 16.68 -17.23
C THR A 98 33.91 15.68 -18.40
N SER A 99 33.93 14.38 -18.13
CA SER A 99 33.87 13.29 -19.12
C SER A 99 32.94 12.17 -18.60
N HIS A 100 32.71 11.12 -19.39
CA HIS A 100 31.99 9.95 -18.90
C HIS A 100 32.67 9.38 -17.66
N LEU A 101 31.86 9.00 -16.66
CA LEU A 101 32.37 8.42 -15.42
C LEU A 101 32.28 6.91 -15.44
N ARG A 102 33.38 6.26 -15.16
CA ARG A 102 33.46 4.81 -14.92
C ARG A 102 33.43 4.57 -13.40
N GLY A 103 32.33 4.00 -12.91
CA GLY A 103 32.18 3.59 -11.50
C GLY A 103 32.65 2.16 -11.30
N VAL A 104 33.44 1.90 -10.26
CA VAL A 104 34.01 0.59 -9.96
C VAL A 104 33.78 0.23 -8.50
N CYS A 105 33.19 -0.94 -8.26
CA CYS A 105 33.12 -1.56 -6.93
C CYS A 105 33.80 -2.93 -6.97
N ARG A 106 34.75 -3.14 -6.06
CA ARG A 106 35.45 -4.41 -5.88
C ARG A 106 35.41 -4.83 -4.42
N ILE A 107 34.88 -6.01 -4.15
CA ILE A 107 34.81 -6.60 -2.82
C ILE A 107 35.99 -7.57 -2.67
N ASP A 108 36.85 -7.33 -1.70
CA ASP A 108 37.98 -8.19 -1.43
C ASP A 108 37.55 -9.60 -0.94
N ALA A 109 38.44 -10.59 -1.11
CA ALA A 109 38.13 -11.98 -0.82
C ALA A 109 37.71 -12.22 0.65
N LYS A 110 38.35 -11.56 1.61
CA LYS A 110 38.05 -11.70 3.04
C LYS A 110 36.66 -11.14 3.38
N THR A 111 36.34 -9.98 2.85
CA THR A 111 35.02 -9.36 2.98
C THR A 111 33.96 -10.19 2.29
N ALA A 112 34.24 -10.70 1.08
CA ALA A 112 33.32 -11.58 0.33
C ALA A 112 32.98 -12.86 1.11
N GLU A 113 33.96 -13.53 1.69
CA GLU A 113 33.72 -14.73 2.51
C GLU A 113 32.92 -14.41 3.80
N ARG A 114 33.18 -13.30 4.46
CA ARG A 114 32.40 -12.85 5.62
C ARG A 114 30.93 -12.57 5.24
N ILE A 115 30.70 -11.91 4.10
CA ILE A 115 29.36 -11.63 3.59
C ILE A 115 28.62 -12.94 3.33
N LYS A 116 29.22 -13.87 2.59
CA LYS A 116 28.62 -15.17 2.27
C LYS A 116 28.30 -15.98 3.52
N SER A 117 29.27 -16.11 4.44
CA SER A 117 29.09 -16.86 5.68
C SER A 117 27.92 -16.33 6.52
N ARG A 118 27.75 -15.01 6.61
CA ARG A 118 26.61 -14.42 7.32
C ARG A 118 25.32 -14.64 6.56
N TYR A 119 25.30 -14.35 5.28
CA TYR A 119 24.09 -14.41 4.44
C TYR A 119 23.53 -15.83 4.35
N PHE A 120 24.36 -16.82 3.98
CA PHE A 120 23.93 -18.21 3.86
C PHE A 120 23.72 -18.88 5.23
N GLY A 121 24.29 -18.30 6.30
CA GLY A 121 23.95 -18.67 7.68
C GLY A 121 22.67 -18.02 8.22
N GLY A 122 21.84 -17.38 7.36
CA GLY A 122 20.57 -16.76 7.74
C GLY A 122 20.70 -15.45 8.52
N ARG A 123 21.91 -14.90 8.63
CA ARG A 123 22.17 -13.69 9.44
C ARG A 123 22.11 -12.43 8.58
N ILE A 124 21.76 -11.33 9.21
CA ILE A 124 21.84 -9.99 8.61
C ILE A 124 23.30 -9.67 8.21
N VAL A 125 23.46 -9.22 6.98
CA VAL A 125 24.71 -8.64 6.49
C VAL A 125 24.63 -7.11 6.58
N LEU A 126 25.52 -6.51 7.34
CA LEU A 126 25.81 -5.07 7.30
C LEU A 126 27.23 -4.92 6.81
N VAL A 127 27.39 -4.24 5.67
CA VAL A 127 28.70 -4.06 5.02
C VAL A 127 28.82 -2.68 4.42
N THR A 128 29.99 -2.05 4.59
CA THR A 128 30.36 -0.83 3.87
C THR A 128 31.22 -1.24 2.68
N LEU A 129 30.83 -0.81 1.49
CA LEU A 129 31.55 -1.02 0.24
C LEU A 129 31.98 0.31 -0.33
N THR A 130 33.13 0.35 -0.97
CA THR A 130 33.66 1.53 -1.64
C THR A 130 33.37 1.43 -3.14
N VAL A 131 32.84 2.51 -3.71
CA VAL A 131 32.69 2.71 -5.14
C VAL A 131 33.56 3.88 -5.55
N GLU A 132 34.50 3.66 -6.46
CA GLU A 132 35.38 4.69 -6.99
C GLU A 132 34.97 5.10 -8.39
N PHE A 133 35.01 6.39 -8.69
CA PHE A 133 34.66 6.95 -9.99
C PHE A 133 35.87 7.55 -10.66
N PHE A 134 36.08 7.17 -11.92
CA PHE A 134 37.19 7.61 -12.74
C PHE A 134 36.71 8.30 -14.00
N SER A 135 37.42 9.35 -14.43
CA SER A 135 37.26 9.98 -15.74
C SER A 135 37.74 9.06 -16.88
N GLU A 136 37.57 9.50 -18.11
CA GLU A 136 38.11 8.81 -19.31
C GLU A 136 39.65 8.78 -19.29
N ASP A 137 40.27 9.78 -18.68
CA ASP A 137 41.74 9.84 -18.49
C ASP A 137 42.20 9.03 -17.28
N ASN A 138 41.31 8.25 -16.66
CA ASN A 138 41.56 7.42 -15.51
C ASN A 138 41.95 8.20 -14.22
N GLU A 139 41.63 9.48 -14.14
CA GLU A 139 41.74 10.27 -12.92
C GLU A 139 40.55 9.99 -12.00
N ARG A 140 40.84 9.87 -10.70
CA ARG A 140 39.78 9.64 -9.73
C ARG A 140 38.99 10.94 -9.48
N VAL A 141 37.69 10.88 -9.73
CA VAL A 141 36.77 12.02 -9.64
C VAL A 141 35.99 12.02 -8.34
N ALA A 142 35.56 10.85 -7.87
CA ALA A 142 34.80 10.71 -6.64
C ALA A 142 35.01 9.32 -6.00
N VAL A 143 34.78 9.28 -4.69
CA VAL A 143 34.72 8.03 -3.91
C VAL A 143 33.46 8.03 -3.07
N ALA A 144 32.72 6.93 -3.10
CA ALA A 144 31.51 6.72 -2.32
C ALA A 144 31.68 5.54 -1.36
N GLU A 145 31.41 5.78 -0.07
CA GLU A 145 31.28 4.73 0.94
C GLU A 145 29.80 4.38 1.12
N MET A 146 29.43 3.17 0.73
CA MET A 146 28.05 2.69 0.65
C MET A 146 27.81 1.62 1.72
N LYS A 147 27.02 1.92 2.74
CA LYS A 147 26.64 0.96 3.77
C LYS A 147 25.36 0.24 3.37
N TYR A 148 25.46 -1.05 3.12
CA TYR A 148 24.33 -1.88 2.75
C TYR A 148 23.86 -2.78 3.88
N PHE A 149 22.56 -2.95 3.94
CA PHE A 149 21.89 -4.03 4.65
C PHE A 149 21.48 -5.09 3.64
N ALA A 150 21.76 -6.36 3.91
CA ALA A 150 21.27 -7.48 3.10
C ALA A 150 20.88 -8.67 3.97
N GLN A 151 19.80 -9.36 3.56
CA GLN A 151 19.35 -10.60 4.17
C GLN A 151 18.61 -11.45 3.13
N ALA A 152 18.61 -12.78 3.26
CA ALA A 152 17.76 -13.62 2.45
C ALA A 152 16.29 -13.27 2.67
N THR A 153 15.53 -13.07 1.60
CA THR A 153 14.13 -12.63 1.70
C THR A 153 13.29 -13.62 2.52
N SER A 154 13.51 -14.91 2.33
CA SER A 154 12.83 -15.96 3.13
C SER A 154 13.15 -15.89 4.63
N GLN A 155 14.37 -15.52 5.00
CA GLN A 155 14.74 -15.35 6.40
C GLN A 155 14.16 -14.06 6.97
N LEU A 156 14.22 -12.98 6.21
CA LEU A 156 13.60 -11.71 6.60
C LEU A 156 12.09 -11.86 6.86
N LEU A 157 11.40 -12.66 6.06
CA LEU A 157 9.98 -12.97 6.25
C LEU A 157 9.76 -13.79 7.53
N ARG A 158 10.57 -14.83 7.79
CA ARG A 158 10.52 -15.63 9.04
C ARG A 158 10.82 -14.78 10.27
N ASP A 159 11.87 -13.97 10.24
CA ASP A 159 12.22 -13.08 11.37
C ASP A 159 11.11 -12.05 11.66
N ARG A 160 10.31 -11.71 10.64
CA ARG A 160 9.10 -10.90 10.80
C ARG A 160 7.95 -11.67 11.46
N GLU A 161 7.81 -12.95 11.17
CA GLU A 161 6.78 -13.82 11.77
C GLU A 161 7.11 -14.12 13.24
N ASP A 162 8.38 -14.39 13.56
CA ASP A 162 8.80 -14.86 14.90
C ASP A 162 9.01 -13.76 15.93
N GLY A 163 9.41 -12.54 15.53
CA GLY A 163 9.88 -11.53 16.47
C GLY A 163 9.23 -10.16 16.45
N GLN A 164 8.48 -9.79 15.42
CA GLN A 164 8.04 -8.41 15.23
C GLN A 164 6.62 -8.25 14.69
N ARG A 165 5.68 -9.04 15.16
CA ARG A 165 4.26 -8.82 14.83
C ARG A 165 3.74 -7.40 15.14
N SER A 166 4.46 -6.57 15.89
CA SER A 166 3.94 -5.28 16.33
C SER A 166 4.41 -4.05 15.53
N SER A 167 5.65 -3.94 15.08
CA SER A 167 6.12 -2.68 14.48
C SER A 167 6.20 -2.65 12.95
N LEU A 168 6.50 -3.78 12.31
CA LEU A 168 6.62 -3.86 10.84
C LEU A 168 5.29 -4.13 10.15
N SER A 169 4.38 -4.90 10.79
CA SER A 169 2.99 -5.00 10.35
C SER A 169 2.31 -3.62 10.31
N LYS A 170 2.56 -2.79 11.31
CA LYS A 170 2.06 -1.40 11.40
C LYS A 170 2.61 -0.51 10.29
N LEU A 171 3.86 -0.67 9.88
CA LEU A 171 4.45 0.07 8.77
C LEU A 171 3.88 -0.39 7.41
N ASN A 172 3.56 -1.67 7.27
CA ASN A 172 2.93 -2.23 6.07
C ASN A 172 1.48 -1.75 5.92
N LEU A 173 0.70 -1.71 7.01
CA LEU A 173 -0.68 -1.19 6.99
C LEU A 173 -0.73 0.26 6.51
N LYS A 174 0.16 1.13 6.99
CA LYS A 174 0.25 2.52 6.51
C LYS A 174 0.59 2.62 5.03
N LYS A 175 1.49 1.76 4.54
CA LYS A 175 1.85 1.70 3.12
C LYS A 175 0.69 1.21 2.27
N SER A 176 0.02 0.13 2.68
CA SER A 176 -1.14 -0.43 2.01
C SER A 176 -2.27 0.60 1.92
N ALA A 177 -2.62 1.24 3.03
CA ALA A 177 -3.63 2.29 3.07
C ALA A 177 -3.31 3.46 2.10
N ARG A 178 -2.03 3.87 2.00
CA ARG A 178 -1.60 4.91 1.03
C ARG A 178 -1.70 4.45 -0.41
N ILE A 179 -1.38 3.19 -0.70
CA ILE A 179 -1.52 2.61 -2.03
C ILE A 179 -2.99 2.55 -2.45
N ILE A 180 -3.86 2.09 -1.57
CA ILE A 180 -5.31 2.05 -1.81
C ILE A 180 -5.86 3.47 -2.06
N ALA A 181 -5.45 4.46 -1.26
CA ALA A 181 -5.80 5.85 -1.51
C ALA A 181 -5.27 6.33 -2.88
N GLY A 182 -4.07 5.88 -3.30
CA GLY A 182 -3.50 6.18 -4.61
C GLY A 182 -4.32 5.58 -5.76
N LEU A 183 -4.79 4.34 -5.62
CA LEU A 183 -5.66 3.68 -6.62
C LEU A 183 -7.02 4.41 -6.73
N ARG A 184 -7.61 4.84 -5.60
CA ARG A 184 -8.82 5.68 -5.61
C ARG A 184 -8.57 7.01 -6.33
N ALA A 185 -7.45 7.68 -6.03
CA ALA A 185 -7.08 8.96 -6.63
C ALA A 185 -6.87 8.87 -8.14
N GLN A 186 -6.33 7.78 -8.67
CA GLN A 186 -6.12 7.58 -10.09
C GLN A 186 -7.44 7.55 -10.86
N ARG A 187 -8.46 6.88 -10.33
CA ARG A 187 -9.78 6.86 -10.92
C ARG A 187 -10.40 8.26 -10.96
N SER A 188 -10.32 8.99 -9.87
CA SER A 188 -10.85 10.36 -9.79
C SER A 188 -10.22 11.30 -10.81
N ARG A 189 -9.00 11.02 -11.27
CA ARG A 189 -8.36 11.75 -12.38
C ARG A 189 -9.06 11.56 -13.73
N GLN A 190 -9.69 10.42 -13.93
CA GLN A 190 -10.37 10.10 -15.19
C GLN A 190 -11.80 10.66 -15.25
N GLU A 191 -12.49 10.78 -14.11
CA GLU A 191 -13.92 11.07 -14.03
C GLU A 191 -14.29 12.42 -13.39
N GLY A 192 -13.39 13.11 -12.69
CA GLY A 192 -13.73 14.21 -11.82
C GLY A 192 -13.72 15.61 -12.42
N GLN A 193 -14.48 16.50 -11.82
CA GLN A 193 -14.51 17.93 -12.11
C GLN A 193 -13.33 18.66 -11.45
N TRP A 194 -12.73 19.58 -12.19
CA TRP A 194 -11.67 20.44 -11.69
C TRP A 194 -12.27 21.73 -11.09
N ILE A 195 -11.87 22.08 -9.86
CA ILE A 195 -12.11 23.40 -9.30
C ILE A 195 -10.83 24.22 -9.45
N CYS A 196 -10.99 25.44 -9.97
CA CYS A 196 -9.93 26.41 -9.96
C CYS A 196 -10.04 27.23 -8.67
N ARG A 197 -9.00 27.25 -7.85
CA ARG A 197 -8.90 28.14 -6.70
C ARG A 197 -8.55 29.56 -7.16
N GLU A 198 -8.81 30.56 -6.30
CA GLU A 198 -8.47 31.96 -6.54
C GLU A 198 -6.96 32.18 -6.80
N ASP A 199 -6.10 31.28 -6.29
CA ASP A 199 -4.65 31.28 -6.54
C ASP A 199 -4.24 30.60 -7.87
N GLY A 200 -5.20 30.22 -8.72
CA GLY A 200 -4.97 29.58 -10.01
C GLY A 200 -4.65 28.08 -9.95
N ILE A 201 -4.63 27.48 -8.76
CA ILE A 201 -4.39 26.04 -8.60
C ILE A 201 -5.67 25.28 -8.91
N LYS A 202 -5.60 24.39 -9.89
CA LYS A 202 -6.71 23.47 -10.21
C LYS A 202 -6.70 22.29 -9.25
N ILE A 203 -7.71 22.17 -8.40
CA ILE A 203 -7.91 21.04 -7.52
C ILE A 203 -9.12 20.24 -8.00
N ARG A 204 -8.94 18.93 -8.11
CA ARG A 204 -10.03 18.01 -8.37
C ARG A 204 -10.75 17.71 -7.06
N ILE A 205 -12.04 18.03 -6.96
CA ILE A 205 -12.78 17.89 -5.70
C ILE A 205 -12.89 16.43 -5.27
N ASP A 206 -13.23 15.54 -6.21
CA ASP A 206 -13.53 14.15 -5.87
C ASP A 206 -12.27 13.29 -5.68
N GLY A 207 -11.12 13.68 -6.23
CA GLY A 207 -9.86 12.95 -6.12
C GLY A 207 -8.81 13.64 -5.24
N GLY A 208 -9.02 14.91 -4.90
CA GLY A 208 -8.05 15.69 -4.12
C GLY A 208 -7.79 15.09 -2.75
N HIS A 209 -8.83 14.67 -2.04
CA HIS A 209 -8.72 14.03 -0.72
C HIS A 209 -7.90 12.74 -0.76
N ASP A 210 -8.18 11.84 -1.71
CA ASP A 210 -7.44 10.60 -1.87
C ASP A 210 -5.99 10.83 -2.35
N MET A 211 -5.74 11.86 -3.15
CA MET A 211 -4.36 12.27 -3.51
C MET A 211 -3.54 12.70 -2.29
N PHE A 212 -4.15 13.48 -1.38
CA PHE A 212 -3.50 13.87 -0.11
C PHE A 212 -3.25 12.66 0.77
N ALA A 213 -4.24 11.76 0.86
CA ALA A 213 -4.14 10.53 1.64
C ALA A 213 -3.02 9.62 1.11
N ALA A 214 -2.92 9.44 -0.19
CA ALA A 214 -1.88 8.65 -0.84
C ALA A 214 -0.48 9.26 -0.64
N GLY A 215 -0.38 10.58 -0.81
CA GLY A 215 0.91 11.27 -0.93
C GLY A 215 1.71 10.77 -2.15
N THR A 216 2.89 11.34 -2.38
CA THR A 216 3.72 10.99 -3.55
C THR A 216 4.04 9.50 -3.62
N HIS A 217 4.37 8.88 -2.48
CA HIS A 217 4.73 7.46 -2.44
C HIS A 217 3.54 6.56 -2.83
N GLY A 218 2.36 6.79 -2.25
CA GLY A 218 1.16 6.02 -2.57
C GLY A 218 0.75 6.14 -4.03
N LEU A 219 0.81 7.35 -4.59
CA LEU A 219 0.50 7.60 -6.02
C LEU A 219 1.45 6.86 -6.96
N LEU A 220 2.76 6.92 -6.71
CA LEU A 220 3.75 6.21 -7.52
C LEU A 220 3.59 4.69 -7.44
N GLN A 221 3.31 4.14 -6.25
CA GLN A 221 3.08 2.71 -6.09
C GLN A 221 1.77 2.27 -6.77
N ALA A 222 0.71 3.06 -6.65
CA ALA A 222 -0.55 2.80 -7.34
C ALA A 222 -0.37 2.78 -8.87
N GLU A 223 0.39 3.73 -9.43
CA GLU A 223 0.71 3.75 -10.87
C GLU A 223 1.48 2.50 -11.32
N ARG A 224 2.41 2.03 -10.50
CA ARG A 224 3.15 0.80 -10.78
C ARG A 224 2.25 -0.43 -10.71
N LEU A 225 1.40 -0.51 -9.68
CA LEU A 225 0.47 -1.61 -9.52
C LEU A 225 -0.56 -1.67 -10.65
N GLN A 226 -1.06 -0.54 -11.12
CA GLN A 226 -1.97 -0.50 -12.25
C GLN A 226 -1.40 -1.18 -13.51
N LYS A 227 -0.08 -1.04 -13.74
CA LYS A 227 0.59 -1.67 -14.89
C LYS A 227 0.83 -3.17 -14.73
N VAL A 228 0.87 -3.64 -13.49
CA VAL A 228 1.25 -5.01 -13.15
C VAL A 228 0.04 -5.84 -12.74
N LEU A 229 -0.91 -5.20 -12.08
CA LEU A 229 -2.09 -5.82 -11.48
C LEU A 229 -3.31 -4.89 -11.71
N PRO A 230 -3.76 -4.73 -12.96
CA PRO A 230 -4.86 -3.82 -13.30
C PRO A 230 -6.16 -4.21 -12.60
N GLN A 231 -6.39 -5.50 -12.35
CA GLN A 231 -7.57 -6.00 -11.62
C GLN A 231 -7.70 -5.39 -10.23
N LEU A 232 -6.61 -5.18 -9.50
CA LEU A 232 -6.65 -4.55 -8.19
C LEU A 232 -7.18 -3.12 -8.26
N GLN A 233 -6.82 -2.38 -9.30
CA GLN A 233 -7.37 -1.04 -9.52
C GLN A 233 -8.88 -1.09 -9.79
N SER A 234 -9.31 -1.99 -10.67
CA SER A 234 -10.73 -2.21 -10.97
C SER A 234 -11.51 -2.60 -9.71
N MET A 235 -10.98 -3.51 -8.90
CA MET A 235 -11.59 -3.90 -7.62
C MET A 235 -11.73 -2.71 -6.65
N VAL A 236 -10.68 -1.91 -6.46
CA VAL A 236 -10.72 -0.72 -5.59
C VAL A 236 -11.69 0.33 -6.14
N ALA A 237 -11.75 0.47 -7.46
CA ALA A 237 -12.69 1.35 -8.12
C ALA A 237 -14.14 0.91 -7.88
N ALA A 238 -14.48 -0.35 -8.21
CA ALA A 238 -15.81 -0.94 -8.01
C ALA A 238 -16.26 -0.83 -6.53
N ARG A 239 -15.36 -1.17 -5.61
CA ARG A 239 -15.57 -1.08 -4.17
C ARG A 239 -15.95 0.34 -3.74
N THR A 240 -15.18 1.33 -4.20
CA THR A 240 -15.40 2.74 -3.85
C THR A 240 -16.75 3.23 -4.39
N ILE A 241 -17.10 2.89 -5.65
CA ILE A 241 -18.40 3.26 -6.23
C ILE A 241 -19.52 2.65 -5.42
N ASN A 242 -19.48 1.33 -5.24
CA ASN A 242 -20.58 0.61 -4.61
C ASN A 242 -20.82 1.09 -3.18
N ALA A 243 -19.77 1.29 -2.38
CA ALA A 243 -19.90 1.81 -1.03
C ALA A 243 -20.44 3.26 -1.02
N ASP A 244 -20.00 4.10 -1.95
CA ASP A 244 -20.51 5.47 -2.08
C ASP A 244 -21.99 5.48 -2.52
N ASP A 245 -22.40 4.59 -3.41
CA ASP A 245 -23.78 4.49 -3.87
C ASP A 245 -24.71 3.98 -2.77
N VAL A 246 -24.25 3.03 -1.95
CA VAL A 246 -24.99 2.58 -0.77
C VAL A 246 -25.15 3.74 0.21
N LEU A 247 -24.10 4.50 0.50
CA LEU A 247 -24.21 5.66 1.37
C LEU A 247 -25.18 6.70 0.80
N ARG A 248 -25.10 7.02 -0.50
CA ARG A 248 -26.03 7.96 -1.16
C ARG A 248 -27.48 7.48 -1.18
N SER A 249 -27.70 6.17 -1.17
CA SER A 249 -29.04 5.58 -1.12
C SER A 249 -29.71 5.70 0.25
N MET A 250 -28.98 6.16 1.27
CA MET A 250 -29.47 6.38 2.62
C MET A 250 -29.54 7.89 2.94
N PRO A 251 -30.55 8.62 2.44
CA PRO A 251 -30.62 10.08 2.62
C PRO A 251 -30.80 10.49 4.08
N GLU A 252 -31.30 9.59 4.93
CA GLU A 252 -31.56 9.81 6.35
C GLU A 252 -30.45 9.22 7.24
N VAL A 253 -29.25 8.99 6.70
CA VAL A 253 -28.14 8.49 7.51
C VAL A 253 -27.76 9.53 8.59
N GLU A 254 -27.85 9.14 9.84
CA GLU A 254 -27.52 9.97 11.00
C GLU A 254 -26.14 9.63 11.55
N GLN A 255 -25.67 8.41 11.33
CA GLN A 255 -24.35 7.95 11.76
C GLN A 255 -23.66 7.10 10.67
N LEU A 256 -22.38 7.33 10.51
CA LEU A 256 -21.48 6.49 9.69
C LEU A 256 -20.44 5.87 10.60
N VAL A 257 -20.38 4.53 10.67
CA VAL A 257 -19.36 3.79 11.40
C VAL A 257 -18.41 3.15 10.38
N MET A 258 -17.13 3.50 10.45
CA MET A 258 -16.10 2.98 9.56
C MET A 258 -15.20 2.01 10.34
N LEU A 259 -15.33 0.72 10.08
CA LEU A 259 -14.50 -0.33 10.67
C LEU A 259 -13.24 -0.52 9.82
N GLY A 260 -12.08 -0.21 10.36
CA GLY A 260 -10.84 -0.15 9.61
C GLY A 260 -10.77 1.11 8.73
N ALA A 261 -10.97 2.29 9.34
CA ALA A 261 -11.10 3.56 8.62
C ALA A 261 -9.91 3.91 7.73
N GLY A 262 -8.71 3.41 8.04
CA GLY A 262 -7.51 3.58 7.23
C GLY A 262 -7.29 5.02 6.76
N LEU A 263 -7.06 5.17 5.48
CA LEU A 263 -6.98 6.45 4.79
C LEU A 263 -8.16 6.66 3.82
N ASP A 264 -9.33 6.12 4.15
CA ASP A 264 -10.55 6.40 3.41
C ASP A 264 -11.08 7.80 3.75
N MET A 265 -11.03 8.70 2.78
CA MET A 265 -11.45 10.10 2.91
C MET A 265 -12.93 10.30 2.55
N ARG A 266 -13.74 9.23 2.50
CA ARG A 266 -15.19 9.29 2.19
C ARG A 266 -15.95 10.31 3.04
N PRO A 267 -15.74 10.44 4.36
CA PRO A 267 -16.44 11.44 5.17
C PRO A 267 -16.18 12.88 4.72
N LEU A 268 -15.01 13.15 4.16
CA LEU A 268 -14.65 14.47 3.65
C LEU A 268 -15.13 14.64 2.22
N ARG A 269 -14.97 13.60 1.40
CA ARG A 269 -15.36 13.59 -0.01
C ARG A 269 -16.87 13.68 -0.19
N LEU A 270 -17.64 13.05 0.69
CA LEU A 270 -19.10 13.05 0.69
C LEU A 270 -19.70 13.94 1.82
N SER A 271 -18.97 14.95 2.26
CA SER A 271 -19.37 15.80 3.38
C SER A 271 -20.75 16.46 3.20
N ASN A 272 -21.12 16.83 1.97
CA ASN A 272 -22.43 17.39 1.67
C ASN A 272 -23.57 16.38 1.93
N HIS A 273 -23.34 15.09 1.67
CA HIS A 273 -24.31 14.02 1.92
C HIS A 273 -24.38 13.67 3.42
N LEU A 274 -23.26 13.79 4.11
CA LEU A 274 -23.13 13.52 5.55
C LEU A 274 -23.38 14.77 6.43
N LYS A 275 -24.01 15.79 5.86
CA LYS A 275 -24.31 17.00 6.61
C LYS A 275 -25.28 16.69 7.75
N GLY A 276 -24.84 16.93 8.99
CA GLY A 276 -25.58 16.62 10.20
C GLY A 276 -25.41 15.19 10.71
N ALA A 277 -24.73 14.32 9.98
CA ALA A 277 -24.39 12.99 10.45
C ALA A 277 -23.12 13.01 11.32
N THR A 278 -23.04 12.07 12.26
CA THR A 278 -21.86 11.80 13.08
C THR A 278 -21.06 10.65 12.50
N VAL A 279 -19.75 10.79 12.37
CA VAL A 279 -18.87 9.76 11.81
C VAL A 279 -17.97 9.18 12.90
N PHE A 280 -17.95 7.86 13.02
CA PHE A 280 -17.06 7.12 13.91
C PHE A 280 -15.99 6.40 13.07
N GLU A 281 -14.74 6.85 13.20
CA GLU A 281 -13.58 6.30 12.52
C GLU A 281 -12.86 5.34 13.47
N ILE A 282 -12.97 4.03 13.22
CA ILE A 282 -12.45 3.00 14.14
C ILE A 282 -11.29 2.28 13.47
N ASP A 283 -10.12 2.30 14.11
CA ASP A 283 -8.91 1.66 13.61
C ASP A 283 -7.86 1.52 14.72
N LEU A 284 -6.72 0.94 14.39
CA LEU A 284 -5.55 0.91 15.27
C LEU A 284 -5.08 2.34 15.59
N PRO A 285 -4.57 2.60 16.82
CA PRO A 285 -4.14 3.94 17.24
C PRO A 285 -3.17 4.61 16.27
N GLU A 286 -2.23 3.85 15.71
CA GLU A 286 -1.24 4.34 14.77
C GLU A 286 -1.80 4.70 13.39
N MET A 287 -2.89 4.04 12.96
CA MET A 287 -3.60 4.39 11.73
C MET A 287 -4.43 5.64 11.91
N LEU A 288 -5.10 5.78 13.04
CA LEU A 288 -5.84 7.00 13.38
C LEU A 288 -4.89 8.22 13.48
N THR A 289 -3.72 8.04 14.08
CA THR A 289 -2.68 9.09 14.12
C THR A 289 -2.24 9.49 12.71
N GLU A 290 -1.98 8.51 11.83
CA GLU A 290 -1.60 8.77 10.43
C GLU A 290 -2.72 9.51 9.68
N ARG A 291 -3.96 9.04 9.84
CA ARG A 291 -5.15 9.66 9.26
C ARG A 291 -5.31 11.11 9.70
N GLN A 292 -5.15 11.38 10.99
CA GLN A 292 -5.23 12.73 11.54
C GLN A 292 -4.15 13.66 10.95
N HIS A 293 -2.93 13.17 10.81
CA HIS A 293 -1.85 13.94 10.17
C HIS A 293 -2.14 14.26 8.70
N VAL A 294 -2.72 13.32 7.96
CA VAL A 294 -3.13 13.56 6.56
C VAL A 294 -4.19 14.65 6.49
N ILE A 295 -5.23 14.56 7.31
CA ILE A 295 -6.33 15.52 7.33
C ILE A 295 -5.82 16.91 7.72
N GLN A 296 -5.01 17.02 8.77
CA GLN A 296 -4.43 18.32 9.19
C GLN A 296 -3.56 18.98 8.10
N ARG A 297 -2.80 18.17 7.34
CA ARG A 297 -2.03 18.70 6.20
C ARG A 297 -2.93 19.17 5.08
N MET A 298 -3.99 18.44 4.81
CA MET A 298 -4.98 18.78 3.80
C MET A 298 -5.69 20.09 4.15
N ASP A 299 -6.18 20.24 5.38
CA ASP A 299 -6.87 21.44 5.86
C ASP A 299 -5.98 22.69 5.76
N LYS A 300 -4.68 22.54 6.05
CA LYS A 300 -3.71 23.65 5.90
C LYS A 300 -3.48 24.08 4.45
N GLN A 301 -3.60 23.16 3.50
CA GLN A 301 -3.30 23.44 2.09
C GLN A 301 -4.54 23.83 1.28
N ILE A 302 -5.70 23.28 1.61
CA ILE A 302 -6.94 23.55 0.86
C ILE A 302 -7.72 24.73 1.47
N GLY A 303 -7.41 25.12 2.73
CA GLY A 303 -8.16 26.10 3.50
C GLY A 303 -9.51 25.54 3.95
N GLY A 304 -9.69 25.36 5.24
CA GLY A 304 -10.82 24.64 5.86
C GLY A 304 -12.21 25.29 5.70
N THR A 305 -12.66 25.47 4.47
CA THR A 305 -14.00 26.03 4.15
C THR A 305 -15.09 24.97 3.99
N HIS A 306 -14.77 23.68 4.13
CA HIS A 306 -15.76 22.63 4.00
C HIS A 306 -16.46 22.37 5.36
N GLN A 307 -17.79 22.38 5.35
CA GLN A 307 -18.57 21.83 6.46
C GLN A 307 -18.28 20.33 6.51
N THR A 308 -17.32 19.94 7.34
CA THR A 308 -17.04 18.52 7.58
C THR A 308 -18.07 17.97 8.56
N PRO A 309 -18.54 16.72 8.40
CA PRO A 309 -19.37 16.08 9.42
C PRO A 309 -18.61 16.00 10.75
N GLU A 310 -19.33 15.91 11.85
CA GLU A 310 -18.72 15.67 13.15
C GLU A 310 -18.06 14.29 13.16
N ARG A 311 -16.77 14.22 13.52
CA ARG A 311 -15.98 12.98 13.41
C ARG A 311 -15.31 12.65 14.74
N TYR A 312 -15.45 11.40 15.16
CA TYR A 312 -14.83 10.83 16.33
C TYR A 312 -13.92 9.65 15.97
N GLN A 313 -12.75 9.61 16.57
CA GLN A 313 -11.80 8.53 16.40
C GLN A 313 -11.82 7.59 17.60
N ILE A 314 -12.08 6.32 17.36
CA ILE A 314 -12.12 5.27 18.39
C ILE A 314 -10.97 4.29 18.12
N ALA A 315 -9.95 4.31 18.96
CA ALA A 315 -8.84 3.39 18.86
C ALA A 315 -9.26 1.98 19.31
N ALA A 316 -9.16 1.01 18.40
CA ALA A 316 -9.49 -0.37 18.66
C ALA A 316 -8.64 -1.35 17.84
N ASP A 317 -8.14 -2.39 18.51
CA ASP A 317 -7.63 -3.60 17.86
C ASP A 317 -8.79 -4.61 17.79
N PHE A 318 -9.25 -4.94 16.60
CA PHE A 318 -10.43 -5.79 16.39
C PHE A 318 -10.26 -7.20 16.95
N LEU A 319 -9.01 -7.65 17.10
CA LEU A 319 -8.71 -8.96 17.69
C LEU A 319 -8.81 -8.96 19.23
N ARG A 320 -8.69 -7.79 19.86
CA ARG A 320 -8.55 -7.66 21.33
C ARG A 320 -9.68 -6.89 22.00
N CYS A 321 -10.40 -6.08 21.23
CA CYS A 321 -11.43 -5.18 21.78
C CYS A 321 -12.83 -5.61 21.34
N ASP A 322 -13.81 -5.40 22.21
CA ASP A 322 -15.22 -5.38 21.83
C ASP A 322 -15.55 -4.00 21.27
N VAL A 323 -15.64 -3.91 19.94
CA VAL A 323 -15.88 -2.64 19.23
C VAL A 323 -17.31 -2.14 19.47
N GLY A 324 -18.29 -3.03 19.53
CA GLY A 324 -19.68 -2.66 19.84
C GLY A 324 -19.81 -2.03 21.22
N SER A 325 -19.09 -2.54 22.23
CA SER A 325 -19.05 -1.92 23.56
C SER A 325 -18.44 -0.52 23.51
N LYS A 326 -17.28 -0.37 22.84
CA LYS A 326 -16.63 0.94 22.67
C LYS A 326 -17.53 1.98 21.99
N LEU A 327 -18.34 1.55 21.03
CA LEU A 327 -19.33 2.41 20.37
C LEU A 327 -20.42 2.82 21.36
N ARG A 328 -21.04 1.87 22.08
CA ARG A 328 -22.10 2.15 23.06
C ARG A 328 -21.64 3.07 24.18
N ASP A 329 -20.37 2.94 24.60
CA ASP A 329 -19.79 3.75 25.67
C ASP A 329 -19.38 5.15 25.19
N HIS A 330 -19.43 5.41 23.88
CA HIS A 330 -19.05 6.71 23.33
C HIS A 330 -20.21 7.69 23.43
N PHE A 331 -19.99 8.85 24.04
CA PHE A 331 -21.02 9.85 24.38
C PHE A 331 -21.83 10.37 23.18
N ALA A 332 -21.24 10.38 21.97
CA ALA A 332 -21.90 10.84 20.76
C ALA A 332 -22.62 9.71 19.99
N PHE A 333 -22.49 8.44 20.42
CA PHE A 333 -23.10 7.33 19.71
C PHE A 333 -24.55 7.12 20.16
N SER A 334 -25.47 7.06 19.20
CA SER A 334 -26.88 6.73 19.45
C SER A 334 -27.22 5.36 18.86
N GLN A 335 -27.69 4.45 19.69
CA GLN A 335 -28.14 3.13 19.25
C GLN A 335 -29.41 3.19 18.36
N THR A 336 -30.17 4.25 18.46
CA THR A 336 -31.45 4.44 17.75
C THR A 336 -31.32 5.28 16.47
N ALA A 337 -30.15 5.83 16.20
CA ALA A 337 -29.89 6.58 14.97
C ALA A 337 -29.75 5.65 13.75
N ALA A 338 -30.21 6.10 12.60
CA ALA A 338 -30.02 5.40 11.34
C ALA A 338 -28.54 5.38 10.96
N THR A 339 -27.94 4.20 11.02
CA THR A 339 -26.48 4.03 10.95
C THR A 339 -26.09 3.18 9.72
N LEU A 340 -25.13 3.67 8.93
CA LEU A 340 -24.40 2.84 7.99
C LEU A 340 -23.08 2.40 8.62
N VAL A 341 -22.86 1.08 8.67
CA VAL A 341 -21.58 0.49 9.03
C VAL A 341 -20.85 0.12 7.73
N ILE A 342 -19.65 0.62 7.53
CA ILE A 342 -18.77 0.25 6.42
C ILE A 342 -17.59 -0.56 6.96
N TYR A 343 -17.44 -1.79 6.45
CA TYR A 343 -16.32 -2.69 6.73
C TYR A 343 -15.58 -2.97 5.43
N GLU A 344 -14.73 -2.03 5.03
CA GLU A 344 -14.07 -2.00 3.72
C GLU A 344 -12.63 -2.49 3.77
N GLY A 345 -12.28 -3.45 2.92
CA GLY A 345 -10.91 -3.93 2.72
C GLY A 345 -10.32 -4.64 3.95
N CYS A 346 -11.17 -5.23 4.78
CA CYS A 346 -10.76 -5.82 6.06
C CYS A 346 -11.15 -7.28 6.20
N SER A 347 -12.34 -7.69 5.74
CA SER A 347 -12.90 -9.02 6.00
C SER A 347 -11.98 -10.17 5.60
N MET A 348 -11.24 -10.02 4.52
CA MET A 348 -10.33 -11.02 3.97
C MET A 348 -9.05 -11.25 4.79
N TYR A 349 -8.77 -10.42 5.80
CA TYR A 349 -7.57 -10.51 6.65
C TYR A 349 -7.83 -11.10 8.03
N PHE A 350 -9.09 -11.43 8.34
CA PHE A 350 -9.51 -12.00 9.62
C PHE A 350 -10.14 -13.37 9.40
N GLU A 351 -9.95 -14.28 10.36
CA GLU A 351 -10.62 -15.57 10.36
C GLU A 351 -12.15 -15.42 10.50
N HIS A 352 -12.89 -16.47 10.16
CA HIS A 352 -14.36 -16.49 10.21
C HIS A 352 -14.90 -16.01 11.56
N GLU A 353 -14.47 -16.62 12.66
CA GLU A 353 -14.93 -16.33 14.01
C GLU A 353 -14.59 -14.91 14.45
N GLN A 354 -13.47 -14.37 13.95
CA GLN A 354 -13.04 -13.00 14.25
C GLN A 354 -13.96 -11.99 13.56
N ASN A 355 -14.29 -12.23 12.29
CA ASN A 355 -15.25 -11.44 11.54
C ASN A 355 -16.65 -11.48 12.18
N VAL A 356 -17.13 -12.67 12.51
CA VAL A 356 -18.45 -12.85 13.17
C VAL A 356 -18.49 -12.12 14.51
N ARG A 357 -17.47 -12.30 15.35
CA ARG A 357 -17.38 -11.62 16.65
C ARG A 357 -17.43 -10.08 16.51
N LEU A 358 -16.63 -9.54 15.59
CA LEU A 358 -16.58 -8.09 15.35
C LEU A 358 -17.93 -7.58 14.87
N LEU A 359 -18.44 -8.14 13.79
CA LEU A 359 -19.65 -7.64 13.14
C LEU A 359 -20.90 -7.85 14.03
N SER A 360 -21.03 -9.00 14.68
CA SER A 360 -22.16 -9.26 15.59
C SER A 360 -22.16 -8.29 16.80
N SER A 361 -20.98 -7.96 17.33
CA SER A 361 -20.85 -6.98 18.43
C SER A 361 -21.30 -5.58 17.99
N VAL A 362 -20.87 -5.15 16.80
CA VAL A 362 -21.23 -3.84 16.26
C VAL A 362 -22.72 -3.78 15.92
N MET A 363 -23.24 -4.79 15.19
CA MET A 363 -24.63 -4.80 14.74
C MET A 363 -25.64 -4.91 15.88
N ARG A 364 -25.31 -5.62 16.96
CA ARG A 364 -26.14 -5.60 18.21
C ARG A 364 -26.24 -4.22 18.86
N SER A 365 -25.29 -3.33 18.59
CA SER A 365 -25.33 -1.96 19.12
C SER A 365 -26.28 -1.04 18.35
N LEU A 366 -26.84 -1.48 17.23
CA LEU A 366 -27.72 -0.69 16.37
C LEU A 366 -29.17 -1.17 16.55
N LYS A 367 -30.05 -0.30 17.02
CA LYS A 367 -31.47 -0.61 17.24
C LYS A 367 -32.39 -0.06 16.15
N ASN A 368 -31.89 0.85 15.31
CA ASN A 368 -32.71 1.41 14.23
C ASN A 368 -32.82 0.41 13.05
N PRO A 369 -34.04 0.06 12.59
CA PRO A 369 -34.24 -0.89 11.49
C PRO A 369 -33.74 -0.37 10.13
N ALA A 370 -33.57 0.95 10.00
CA ALA A 370 -32.98 1.55 8.80
C ALA A 370 -31.46 1.37 8.73
N SER A 371 -30.84 0.95 9.83
CA SER A 371 -29.38 0.72 9.85
C SER A 371 -28.98 -0.40 8.90
N ARG A 372 -27.80 -0.23 8.28
CA ARG A 372 -27.25 -1.16 7.29
C ARG A 372 -25.78 -1.47 7.60
N LEU A 373 -25.38 -2.68 7.22
CA LEU A 373 -23.98 -3.08 7.10
C LEU A 373 -23.63 -3.15 5.63
N TRP A 374 -22.54 -2.53 5.25
CA TRP A 374 -21.87 -2.75 3.98
C TRP A 374 -20.49 -3.36 4.21
N LEU A 375 -20.15 -4.41 3.46
CA LEU A 375 -18.83 -5.02 3.49
C LEU A 375 -18.42 -5.51 2.11
N ASP A 376 -17.11 -5.63 1.91
CA ASP A 376 -16.51 -6.33 0.77
C ASP A 376 -15.85 -7.63 1.21
N CYS A 377 -15.86 -8.62 0.33
CA CYS A 377 -15.20 -9.90 0.55
C CYS A 377 -14.76 -10.53 -0.77
N VAL A 378 -13.80 -11.43 -0.67
CA VAL A 378 -13.39 -12.32 -1.76
C VAL A 378 -14.02 -13.69 -1.60
N THR A 379 -14.03 -14.50 -2.67
CA THR A 379 -14.52 -15.87 -2.60
C THR A 379 -13.43 -16.83 -2.10
N PRO A 380 -13.80 -18.04 -1.66
CA PRO A 380 -12.84 -19.10 -1.36
C PRO A 380 -11.95 -19.47 -2.56
N ALA A 381 -12.40 -19.23 -3.77
CA ALA A 381 -11.63 -19.46 -5.00
C ALA A 381 -10.34 -18.62 -5.02
N VAL A 382 -10.43 -17.35 -4.59
CA VAL A 382 -9.26 -16.47 -4.44
C VAL A 382 -8.34 -16.94 -3.31
N ILE A 383 -8.91 -17.42 -2.20
CA ILE A 383 -8.11 -17.87 -1.05
C ILE A 383 -7.28 -19.11 -1.37
N HIS A 384 -7.87 -20.06 -2.08
CA HIS A 384 -7.28 -21.36 -2.36
C HIS A 384 -6.63 -21.48 -3.73
N ALA A 385 -6.81 -20.49 -4.60
CA ALA A 385 -6.34 -20.50 -5.98
C ALA A 385 -6.71 -21.79 -6.75
N ASN A 386 -7.92 -22.35 -6.50
CA ASN A 386 -8.34 -23.65 -7.00
C ASN A 386 -9.38 -23.59 -8.14
N THR A 387 -9.46 -22.47 -8.83
CA THR A 387 -10.51 -22.25 -9.86
C THR A 387 -10.16 -22.83 -11.22
N GLY A 388 -8.91 -23.15 -11.48
CA GLY A 388 -8.44 -23.50 -12.82
C GLY A 388 -8.34 -22.30 -13.80
N ASP A 389 -8.76 -21.09 -13.39
CA ASP A 389 -8.61 -19.87 -14.18
C ASP A 389 -7.21 -19.26 -13.97
N PRO A 390 -6.39 -19.16 -15.05
CA PRO A 390 -5.03 -18.63 -14.95
C PRO A 390 -4.96 -17.15 -14.51
N ASN A 391 -6.00 -16.35 -14.76
CA ASN A 391 -6.04 -14.96 -14.34
C ASN A 391 -6.20 -14.84 -12.83
N ILE A 392 -7.04 -15.68 -12.23
CA ILE A 392 -7.24 -15.73 -10.78
C ILE A 392 -5.95 -16.21 -10.09
N HIS A 393 -5.29 -17.25 -10.63
CA HIS A 393 -4.01 -17.71 -10.12
C HIS A 393 -2.96 -16.60 -10.18
N ALA A 394 -2.83 -15.93 -11.32
CA ALA A 394 -1.88 -14.82 -11.48
C ALA A 394 -2.19 -13.65 -10.53
N PHE A 395 -3.46 -13.36 -10.29
CA PHE A 395 -3.88 -12.35 -9.32
C PHE A 395 -3.46 -12.72 -7.89
N VAL A 396 -3.77 -13.95 -7.44
CA VAL A 396 -3.40 -14.43 -6.10
C VAL A 396 -1.90 -14.41 -5.89
N ASP A 397 -1.11 -14.92 -6.85
CA ASP A 397 0.35 -14.89 -6.80
C ASP A 397 0.90 -13.46 -6.68
N GLN A 398 0.28 -12.51 -7.37
CA GLN A 398 0.70 -11.11 -7.32
C GLN A 398 0.31 -10.43 -6.01
N MET A 399 -0.87 -10.73 -5.45
CA MET A 399 -1.27 -10.24 -4.13
C MET A 399 -0.34 -10.77 -3.04
N GLU A 400 0.03 -12.04 -3.08
CA GLU A 400 0.99 -12.62 -2.15
C GLU A 400 2.39 -11.98 -2.28
N MET A 401 2.84 -11.67 -3.52
CA MET A 401 4.12 -10.99 -3.76
C MET A 401 4.18 -9.58 -3.19
N ILE A 402 3.08 -8.85 -3.15
CA ILE A 402 3.03 -7.50 -2.55
C ILE A 402 2.81 -7.56 -1.02
N GLY A 403 2.68 -8.76 -0.45
CA GLY A 403 2.50 -8.98 0.98
C GLY A 403 1.06 -8.85 1.48
N GLU A 404 0.09 -8.86 0.57
CA GLU A 404 -1.35 -8.79 0.85
C GLU A 404 -1.99 -10.18 0.70
N LYS A 405 -1.71 -11.06 1.65
CA LYS A 405 -2.27 -12.41 1.65
C LYS A 405 -3.68 -12.39 2.23
N PHE A 406 -4.66 -12.78 1.42
CA PHE A 406 -6.02 -13.03 1.89
C PHE A 406 -6.11 -14.41 2.54
N ILE A 407 -6.79 -14.48 3.69
CA ILE A 407 -6.92 -15.73 4.47
C ILE A 407 -8.36 -16.20 4.62
N TYR A 408 -9.34 -15.34 4.34
CA TYR A 408 -10.75 -15.63 4.48
C TYR A 408 -11.61 -15.12 3.33
N GLY A 409 -12.56 -15.93 2.94
CA GLY A 409 -13.64 -15.60 2.01
C GLY A 409 -14.85 -16.51 2.31
N PRO A 410 -16.04 -15.94 2.61
CA PRO A 410 -17.20 -16.75 2.99
C PRO A 410 -17.68 -17.61 1.83
N THR A 411 -17.86 -18.91 2.11
CA THR A 411 -18.46 -19.87 1.17
C THR A 411 -19.96 -19.63 1.05
N ASP A 412 -20.61 -19.41 2.19
CA ASP A 412 -22.03 -19.05 2.29
C ASP A 412 -22.15 -17.66 2.92
N ILE A 413 -22.40 -16.65 2.08
CA ILE A 413 -22.54 -15.27 2.54
C ILE A 413 -23.80 -15.10 3.40
N ALA A 414 -24.90 -15.75 3.06
CA ALA A 414 -26.14 -15.60 3.81
C ALA A 414 -26.01 -16.20 5.21
N GLY A 415 -25.45 -17.41 5.31
CA GLY A 415 -25.15 -18.05 6.59
C GLY A 415 -24.21 -17.22 7.45
N PHE A 416 -23.11 -16.71 6.88
CA PHE A 416 -22.18 -15.82 7.57
C PHE A 416 -22.87 -14.56 8.12
N LEU A 417 -23.75 -13.94 7.37
CA LEU A 417 -24.48 -12.76 7.80
C LEU A 417 -25.48 -13.08 8.95
N VAL A 418 -26.12 -14.22 8.90
CA VAL A 418 -27.01 -14.70 9.99
C VAL A 418 -26.22 -14.85 11.28
N GLU A 419 -25.02 -15.43 11.24
CA GLU A 419 -24.12 -15.52 12.40
C GLU A 419 -23.72 -14.12 12.92
N CYS A 420 -23.63 -13.12 12.05
CA CYS A 420 -23.39 -11.73 12.44
C CYS A 420 -24.64 -11.01 12.99
N GLY A 421 -25.83 -11.66 13.03
CA GLY A 421 -27.07 -11.08 13.49
C GLY A 421 -27.74 -10.14 12.47
N VAL A 422 -27.52 -10.37 11.19
CA VAL A 422 -28.09 -9.59 10.09
C VAL A 422 -28.50 -10.50 8.93
N LYS A 423 -29.32 -10.00 8.03
CA LYS A 423 -29.71 -10.72 6.81
C LYS A 423 -29.24 -9.99 5.57
N LEU A 424 -29.00 -10.76 4.52
CA LEU A 424 -28.62 -10.26 3.21
C LEU A 424 -29.74 -9.39 2.64
N ASP A 425 -29.40 -8.16 2.27
CA ASP A 425 -30.28 -7.23 1.56
C ASP A 425 -29.92 -7.15 0.08
N LYS A 426 -28.63 -6.91 -0.23
CA LYS A 426 -28.15 -6.80 -1.60
C LYS A 426 -26.77 -7.42 -1.76
N PHE A 427 -26.55 -8.01 -2.91
CA PHE A 427 -25.29 -8.61 -3.31
C PHE A 427 -24.94 -8.22 -4.75
N VAL A 428 -23.71 -7.79 -4.99
CA VAL A 428 -23.17 -7.51 -6.33
C VAL A 428 -21.69 -7.88 -6.40
N THR A 429 -21.18 -8.16 -7.58
CA THR A 429 -19.74 -8.37 -7.83
C THR A 429 -19.08 -7.10 -8.34
N ALA A 430 -17.75 -7.03 -8.30
CA ALA A 430 -17.02 -5.93 -8.88
C ALA A 430 -17.25 -5.81 -10.39
N GLY A 431 -17.37 -6.95 -11.09
CA GLY A 431 -17.74 -6.99 -12.50
C GLY A 431 -19.11 -6.37 -12.77
N ASN A 432 -20.12 -6.67 -11.94
CA ASN A 432 -21.44 -6.04 -12.07
C ASN A 432 -21.41 -4.52 -11.89
N VAL A 433 -20.56 -4.02 -11.01
CA VAL A 433 -20.45 -2.56 -10.75
C VAL A 433 -19.78 -1.83 -11.91
N LEU A 434 -18.83 -2.49 -12.59
CA LEU A 434 -18.03 -1.88 -13.65
C LEU A 434 -18.53 -2.22 -15.07
N ASP A 435 -19.51 -3.13 -15.19
CA ASP A 435 -19.92 -3.72 -16.47
C ASP A 435 -18.71 -4.36 -17.19
N ASP A 436 -17.96 -5.18 -16.46
CA ASP A 436 -16.70 -5.81 -16.87
C ASP A 436 -16.74 -7.32 -16.57
N ASP A 437 -16.52 -8.12 -17.61
CA ASP A 437 -16.60 -9.59 -17.59
C ASP A 437 -15.29 -10.27 -17.14
N ASP A 438 -14.29 -9.52 -16.65
CA ASP A 438 -13.05 -10.12 -16.11
C ASP A 438 -13.42 -11.11 -14.97
N PRO A 439 -13.05 -12.40 -15.10
CA PRO A 439 -13.43 -13.43 -14.12
C PRO A 439 -12.90 -13.12 -12.72
N THR A 440 -11.77 -12.39 -12.61
CA THR A 440 -11.22 -11.99 -11.32
C THR A 440 -12.15 -11.01 -10.59
N LEU A 441 -12.87 -10.16 -11.33
CA LEU A 441 -13.83 -9.21 -10.76
C LEU A 441 -15.11 -9.88 -10.28
N ALA A 442 -15.46 -11.05 -10.81
CA ALA A 442 -16.59 -11.85 -10.32
C ALA A 442 -16.33 -12.43 -8.92
N GLU A 443 -15.03 -12.65 -8.59
CA GLU A 443 -14.61 -13.19 -7.30
C GLU A 443 -14.48 -12.13 -6.19
N TYR A 444 -14.68 -10.85 -6.51
CA TYR A 444 -14.72 -9.77 -5.54
C TYR A 444 -16.15 -9.24 -5.38
N ARG A 445 -16.66 -9.28 -4.15
CA ARG A 445 -18.07 -9.17 -3.84
C ARG A 445 -18.35 -8.05 -2.85
N PHE A 446 -19.48 -7.36 -3.06
CA PHE A 446 -20.01 -6.32 -2.18
C PHE A 446 -21.37 -6.75 -1.65
N VAL A 447 -21.51 -6.64 -0.34
CA VAL A 447 -22.67 -7.12 0.39
C VAL A 447 -23.27 -5.99 1.21
N THR A 448 -24.57 -5.78 1.06
CA THR A 448 -25.35 -4.94 1.96
C THR A 448 -26.25 -5.83 2.78
N ALA A 449 -26.32 -5.60 4.10
CA ALA A 449 -27.14 -6.36 5.01
C ALA A 449 -27.90 -5.44 5.97
N CYS A 450 -29.06 -5.92 6.47
CA CYS A 450 -29.90 -5.21 7.42
C CYS A 450 -30.23 -6.12 8.61
N ARG A 451 -30.64 -5.53 9.72
CA ARG A 451 -31.16 -6.33 10.86
C ARG A 451 -32.47 -7.02 10.48
N ASP A 452 -32.70 -8.18 11.07
CA ASP A 452 -34.00 -8.86 10.93
C ASP A 452 -35.03 -8.15 11.83
N SER A 453 -36.20 -7.92 11.30
CA SER A 453 -37.29 -7.27 12.04
C SER A 453 -37.83 -8.10 13.23
N VAL A 454 -37.53 -9.39 13.23
CA VAL A 454 -37.95 -10.33 14.29
C VAL A 454 -37.16 -10.16 15.59
N ASP A 455 -35.89 -9.75 15.52
CA ASP A 455 -35.05 -9.59 16.72
C ASP A 455 -35.31 -8.30 17.53
N LEU A 456 -36.12 -7.38 17.00
CA LEU A 456 -36.46 -6.13 17.69
C LEU A 456 -37.49 -6.32 18.83
N GLU A 457 -38.22 -7.45 18.85
CA GLU A 457 -39.26 -7.75 19.85
C GLU A 457 -38.73 -8.61 21.02
N SER A 458 -37.52 -9.18 20.94
CA SER A 458 -37.00 -10.16 21.89
C SER A 458 -35.90 -9.65 22.83
N ASP A 459 -35.47 -8.39 22.73
CA ASP A 459 -34.45 -7.81 23.64
C ASP A 459 -35.16 -7.29 24.92
N PRO A 460 -34.96 -7.92 26.11
CA PRO A 460 -35.50 -7.39 27.35
C PRO A 460 -34.76 -6.10 27.72
N ALA A 461 -35.53 -5.08 28.08
CA ALA A 461 -35.12 -3.74 28.48
C ALA A 461 -34.14 -3.70 29.68
#